data_2b9f3ea9331211dc17b4f56dc9f91939
#
_entry.id   2b9f3ea9331211dc17b4f56dc9f91939
#
_cell.length_a   1.000
_cell.length_b   1.000
_cell.length_c   1.000
_cell.angle_alpha   90.00
_cell.angle_beta   90.00
_cell.angle_gamma   90.00
#
_symmetry.space_group_name_H-M   'P 1'
#
loop_
_entity.id
_entity.type
_entity.pdbx_description
1 polymer ?
#
loop_
_entity_poly.entity_id
_entity_poly.type
_entity_poly.pdbx_seq_one_letter_code
_entity_poly.pdbx_strand_id
1 'polypeptide(L)'
;MAQLSITVDQADALIDVARHIRIEGAQPGEAVEVTAETPRSGVLWRAQARFIADAKGTVDLRRDAPVSGSYAGADGMGLVWSQSPVASTSRELFNQPVTDALLTTLQASTGTAQAQASLSQQLAAPGVTRREVREDGLVGTLYLPAGAGPHPAVMIVNGSGGGINEPRAALYASRGYAAFALAYFKAPGLSPYISNTPLEYFEKGLQWLRRTVQPAHDFVALSGQSRGGELVLLLGATFAQQVSAVVGYVPSAFVHSGQNACDPQVGREGPTWLLGGKPLTHIWENNRTASWAPFDEGPSPHRHERAMRTALRDAEAVARARIPVERIQGPVMLLSATDDGSWPSSVYSQMVRDKLAEVQHPHDVQWLDFERAGHAILFPYVPTTQLVYAHPVSGKVSTGGGNPADNAHADAASWQGVLQFLERAVAAKAGAAQP
;
A
#
# COMPACT_ATOMS: atom_id res chain seq x y z
N MET A 1 -31.75 24.07 -25.74
CA MET A 1 -31.33 22.85 -25.03
C MET A 1 -30.05 23.18 -24.28
N ALA A 2 -29.91 22.79 -23.02
CA ALA A 2 -28.67 22.96 -22.28
C ALA A 2 -27.57 22.14 -22.98
N GLN A 3 -26.36 22.68 -23.06
CA GLN A 3 -25.21 21.98 -23.63
C GLN A 3 -24.77 20.90 -22.64
N LEU A 4 -24.44 19.69 -23.12
CA LEU A 4 -23.85 18.64 -22.29
C LEU A 4 -22.54 19.14 -21.70
N SER A 5 -22.32 18.94 -20.41
CA SER A 5 -21.12 19.36 -19.70
C SER A 5 -20.72 18.35 -18.62
N ILE A 6 -19.43 18.31 -18.31
CA ILE A 6 -18.86 17.53 -17.18
C ILE A 6 -18.25 18.54 -16.20
N THR A 7 -18.63 18.42 -14.93
CA THR A 7 -18.04 19.19 -13.83
C THR A 7 -17.28 18.25 -12.91
N VAL A 8 -16.07 18.63 -12.53
CA VAL A 8 -15.22 17.89 -11.60
C VAL A 8 -14.80 18.83 -10.47
N ASP A 9 -15.32 18.60 -9.28
CA ASP A 9 -14.90 19.36 -8.10
C ASP A 9 -13.49 18.94 -7.69
N GLN A 10 -12.62 19.90 -7.39
CA GLN A 10 -11.21 19.67 -7.09
C GLN A 10 -10.49 18.88 -8.19
N ALA A 11 -10.68 19.30 -9.45
CA ALA A 11 -10.13 18.60 -10.61
C ALA A 11 -8.60 18.41 -10.54
N ASP A 12 -7.89 19.36 -9.94
CA ASP A 12 -6.44 19.29 -9.70
C ASP A 12 -6.17 19.22 -8.20
N ALA A 13 -5.85 18.02 -7.70
CA ALA A 13 -5.58 17.77 -6.28
C ALA A 13 -4.71 16.54 -6.07
N LEU A 14 -4.27 16.31 -4.82
CA LEU A 14 -3.56 15.09 -4.43
C LEU A 14 -4.38 13.84 -4.73
N ILE A 15 -3.70 12.74 -4.98
CA ILE A 15 -4.32 11.46 -5.35
C ILE A 15 -5.31 10.93 -4.29
N ASP A 16 -5.09 11.26 -3.04
CA ASP A 16 -5.93 10.83 -1.92
C ASP A 16 -7.17 11.70 -1.67
N VAL A 17 -7.41 12.69 -2.54
CA VAL A 17 -8.63 13.51 -2.52
C VAL A 17 -9.65 12.92 -3.49
N ALA A 18 -10.82 12.52 -2.99
CA ALA A 18 -11.93 12.04 -3.82
C ALA A 18 -12.50 13.19 -4.68
N ARG A 19 -12.75 12.89 -5.95
CA ARG A 19 -13.39 13.85 -6.86
C ARG A 19 -14.92 13.72 -6.81
N HIS A 20 -15.61 14.80 -7.10
CA HIS A 20 -17.04 14.78 -7.37
C HIS A 20 -17.27 15.09 -8.84
N ILE A 21 -17.71 14.08 -9.59
CA ILE A 21 -17.93 14.16 -11.04
C ILE A 21 -19.43 14.17 -11.30
N ARG A 22 -19.88 15.17 -12.05
CA ARG A 22 -21.28 15.34 -12.50
C ARG A 22 -21.34 15.61 -13.98
N ILE A 23 -22.36 15.06 -14.64
CA ILE A 23 -22.67 15.34 -16.03
C ILE A 23 -24.05 16.00 -16.04
N GLU A 24 -24.18 17.12 -16.75
CA GLU A 24 -25.40 17.93 -16.83
C GLU A 24 -25.75 18.26 -18.28
N GLY A 25 -27.02 18.51 -18.55
CA GLY A 25 -27.50 18.92 -19.89
C GLY A 25 -27.97 17.78 -20.78
N ALA A 26 -28.06 16.54 -20.26
CA ALA A 26 -28.74 15.44 -20.98
C ALA A 26 -30.26 15.63 -20.94
N GLN A 27 -31.01 14.89 -21.78
CA GLN A 27 -32.44 14.84 -21.65
C GLN A 27 -32.82 13.95 -20.43
N PRO A 28 -33.92 14.26 -19.72
CA PRO A 28 -34.42 13.36 -18.67
C PRO A 28 -34.61 11.93 -19.19
N GLY A 29 -34.05 10.95 -18.49
CA GLY A 29 -34.10 9.54 -18.88
C GLY A 29 -33.18 9.14 -20.04
N GLU A 30 -32.39 10.05 -20.58
CA GLU A 30 -31.42 9.76 -21.65
C GLU A 30 -30.24 8.95 -21.13
N ALA A 31 -29.76 8.04 -21.96
CA ALA A 31 -28.53 7.29 -21.66
C ALA A 31 -27.30 8.18 -21.89
N VAL A 32 -26.39 8.19 -20.91
CA VAL A 32 -25.12 8.89 -20.94
C VAL A 32 -23.99 7.88 -20.84
N GLU A 33 -23.17 7.76 -21.88
CA GLU A 33 -21.94 6.97 -21.87
C GLU A 33 -20.80 7.84 -21.34
N VAL A 34 -20.05 7.33 -20.37
CA VAL A 34 -18.88 8.05 -19.81
C VAL A 34 -17.65 7.17 -19.91
N THR A 35 -16.58 7.71 -20.46
CA THR A 35 -15.27 7.06 -20.57
C THR A 35 -14.23 7.85 -19.79
N ALA A 36 -13.37 7.17 -19.08
CA ALA A 36 -12.21 7.74 -18.37
C ALA A 36 -10.92 7.10 -18.87
N GLU A 37 -9.96 7.89 -19.29
CA GLU A 37 -8.68 7.45 -19.85
C GLU A 37 -7.51 8.12 -19.13
N THR A 38 -6.55 7.31 -18.67
CA THR A 38 -5.34 7.78 -17.98
C THR A 38 -4.12 7.10 -18.58
N PRO A 39 -3.16 7.80 -19.19
CA PRO A 39 -1.84 7.27 -19.49
C PRO A 39 -1.06 7.02 -18.18
N ARG A 40 -0.51 5.81 -18.02
CA ARG A 40 0.33 5.42 -16.88
C ARG A 40 1.59 4.78 -17.42
N SER A 41 2.75 5.43 -17.25
CA SER A 41 4.03 4.98 -17.80
C SER A 41 3.96 4.55 -19.28
N GLY A 42 3.28 5.35 -20.11
CA GLY A 42 3.14 5.10 -21.54
C GLY A 42 2.08 4.07 -21.96
N VAL A 43 1.39 3.44 -20.98
CA VAL A 43 0.26 2.53 -21.25
C VAL A 43 -1.04 3.26 -20.98
N LEU A 44 -1.97 3.21 -21.94
CA LEU A 44 -3.32 3.76 -21.75
C LEU A 44 -4.15 2.84 -20.86
N TRP A 45 -4.75 3.39 -19.82
CA TRP A 45 -5.73 2.73 -18.98
C TRP A 45 -7.10 3.35 -19.21
N ARG A 46 -8.14 2.51 -19.28
CA ARG A 46 -9.49 2.96 -19.59
C ARG A 46 -10.54 2.29 -18.70
N ALA A 47 -11.53 3.07 -18.31
CA ALA A 47 -12.82 2.62 -17.77
C ALA A 47 -13.95 3.25 -18.57
N GLN A 48 -15.12 2.58 -18.56
CA GLN A 48 -16.32 3.10 -19.18
C GLN A 48 -17.55 2.71 -18.37
N ALA A 49 -18.56 3.57 -18.38
CA ALA A 49 -19.82 3.31 -17.68
C ALA A 49 -20.98 3.99 -18.40
N ARG A 50 -22.14 3.36 -18.37
CA ARG A 50 -23.39 3.88 -18.91
C ARG A 50 -24.34 4.22 -17.78
N PHE A 51 -24.88 5.41 -17.80
CA PHE A 51 -25.83 5.92 -16.81
C PHE A 51 -27.15 6.29 -17.50
N ILE A 52 -28.18 6.50 -16.68
CA ILE A 52 -29.44 7.13 -17.09
C ILE A 52 -29.57 8.46 -16.38
N ALA A 53 -29.70 9.55 -17.12
CA ALA A 53 -29.87 10.88 -16.56
C ALA A 53 -31.19 10.98 -15.78
N ASP A 54 -31.15 11.68 -14.65
CA ASP A 54 -32.32 11.91 -13.80
C ASP A 54 -33.35 12.86 -14.43
N ALA A 55 -34.42 13.16 -13.70
CA ALA A 55 -35.50 14.05 -14.15
C ALA A 55 -35.04 15.48 -14.50
N LYS A 56 -33.83 15.86 -14.10
CA LYS A 56 -33.20 17.17 -14.40
C LYS A 56 -32.16 17.06 -15.52
N GLY A 57 -31.96 15.88 -16.11
CA GLY A 57 -30.93 15.66 -17.12
C GLY A 57 -29.52 15.59 -16.54
N THR A 58 -29.39 15.16 -15.27
CA THR A 58 -28.12 15.10 -14.53
C THR A 58 -27.76 13.65 -14.20
N VAL A 59 -26.46 13.34 -14.28
CA VAL A 59 -25.82 12.15 -13.69
C VAL A 59 -24.81 12.60 -12.65
N ASP A 60 -24.95 12.11 -11.42
CA ASP A 60 -24.02 12.33 -10.31
C ASP A 60 -23.40 10.99 -9.90
N LEU A 61 -22.08 10.82 -10.15
CA LEU A 61 -21.42 9.52 -9.93
C LEU A 61 -21.43 9.06 -8.47
N ARG A 62 -21.57 9.97 -7.51
CA ARG A 62 -21.69 9.62 -6.08
C ARG A 62 -23.05 9.05 -5.72
N ARG A 63 -24.09 9.40 -6.50
CA ARG A 63 -25.48 9.04 -6.26
C ARG A 63 -25.95 7.93 -7.19
N ASP A 64 -25.54 8.00 -8.46
CA ASP A 64 -26.10 7.20 -9.53
C ASP A 64 -25.22 6.00 -9.84
N ALA A 65 -25.80 4.80 -9.73
CA ALA A 65 -25.14 3.58 -10.17
C ALA A 65 -25.17 3.47 -11.70
N PRO A 66 -24.09 3.05 -12.35
CA PRO A 66 -24.15 2.76 -13.79
C PRO A 66 -25.07 1.56 -14.06
N VAL A 67 -25.78 1.61 -15.18
CA VAL A 67 -26.59 0.48 -15.64
C VAL A 67 -25.76 -0.61 -16.32
N SER A 68 -24.56 -0.25 -16.77
CA SER A 68 -23.53 -1.18 -17.27
C SER A 68 -22.16 -0.48 -17.30
N GLY A 69 -21.07 -1.25 -17.34
CA GLY A 69 -19.73 -0.70 -17.48
C GLY A 69 -18.66 -1.45 -16.69
N SER A 70 -17.57 -0.74 -16.40
CA SER A 70 -16.37 -1.28 -15.73
C SER A 70 -16.59 -1.56 -14.24
N TYR A 71 -17.64 -1.00 -13.63
CA TYR A 71 -17.97 -1.18 -12.21
C TYR A 71 -19.47 -1.17 -12.00
N ALA A 72 -19.91 -1.54 -10.81
CA ALA A 72 -21.30 -1.54 -10.38
C ALA A 72 -21.46 -0.78 -9.05
N GLY A 73 -22.70 -0.33 -8.79
CA GLY A 73 -22.98 0.49 -7.62
C GLY A 73 -22.63 1.97 -7.80
N ALA A 74 -23.16 2.82 -6.95
CA ALA A 74 -22.85 4.24 -6.97
C ALA A 74 -21.45 4.47 -6.33
N ASP A 75 -20.52 5.00 -7.09
CA ASP A 75 -19.17 5.31 -6.63
C ASP A 75 -18.59 6.48 -7.40
N GLY A 76 -18.32 7.60 -6.71
CA GLY A 76 -17.78 8.82 -7.30
C GLY A 76 -16.42 8.67 -7.97
N MET A 77 -15.63 7.67 -7.56
CA MET A 77 -14.32 7.36 -8.12
C MET A 77 -14.31 6.06 -8.95
N GLY A 78 -15.46 5.48 -9.20
CA GLY A 78 -15.61 4.20 -9.91
C GLY A 78 -14.92 4.18 -11.28
N LEU A 79 -15.00 5.27 -12.04
CA LEU A 79 -14.32 5.44 -13.33
C LEU A 79 -12.79 5.56 -13.22
N VAL A 80 -12.25 5.75 -12.01
CA VAL A 80 -10.80 5.82 -11.80
C VAL A 80 -10.26 4.46 -11.37
N TRP A 81 -10.82 3.85 -10.32
CA TRP A 81 -10.30 2.59 -9.82
C TRP A 81 -10.65 1.38 -10.70
N SER A 82 -11.70 1.47 -11.52
CA SER A 82 -12.08 0.38 -12.44
C SER A 82 -11.36 0.40 -13.78
N GLN A 83 -10.41 1.31 -14.00
CA GLN A 83 -9.61 1.32 -15.21
C GLN A 83 -8.79 0.03 -15.35
N SER A 84 -8.66 -0.43 -16.60
CA SER A 84 -7.79 -1.54 -16.98
C SER A 84 -6.86 -1.11 -18.15
N PRO A 85 -5.66 -1.70 -18.26
CA PRO A 85 -4.74 -1.35 -19.35
C PRO A 85 -5.31 -1.83 -20.70
N VAL A 86 -5.25 -0.94 -21.69
CA VAL A 86 -5.72 -1.23 -23.04
C VAL A 86 -4.63 -1.98 -23.81
N ALA A 87 -4.98 -3.18 -24.34
CA ALA A 87 -4.06 -4.03 -25.10
C ALA A 87 -2.73 -4.32 -24.40
N SER A 88 -2.74 -4.43 -23.07
CA SER A 88 -1.55 -4.63 -22.24
C SER A 88 -1.92 -5.40 -20.97
N THR A 89 -0.91 -6.00 -20.33
CA THR A 89 -0.98 -6.61 -18.99
C THR A 89 -0.22 -5.78 -17.94
N SER A 90 0.04 -4.50 -18.23
CA SER A 90 0.77 -3.60 -17.34
C SER A 90 0.09 -3.52 -15.98
N ARG A 91 0.92 -3.45 -14.93
CA ARG A 91 0.52 -3.15 -13.55
C ARG A 91 1.11 -1.84 -13.04
N GLU A 92 1.74 -1.08 -13.93
CA GLU A 92 2.36 0.19 -13.58
C GLU A 92 1.27 1.24 -13.35
N LEU A 93 1.16 1.72 -12.12
CA LEU A 93 0.09 2.63 -11.69
C LEU A 93 0.51 4.10 -11.72
N PHE A 94 1.81 4.38 -11.78
CA PHE A 94 2.35 5.74 -11.65
C PHE A 94 3.22 6.10 -12.83
N ASN A 95 3.38 7.40 -13.08
CA ASN A 95 4.33 7.92 -14.05
C ASN A 95 5.78 7.88 -13.52
N GLN A 96 6.74 8.02 -14.41
CA GLN A 96 8.14 8.24 -14.06
C GLN A 96 8.61 9.59 -14.63
N PRO A 97 9.02 10.52 -13.78
CA PRO A 97 9.12 10.41 -12.30
C PRO A 97 7.75 10.38 -11.61
N VAL A 98 7.70 9.81 -10.41
CA VAL A 98 6.46 9.66 -9.63
C VAL A 98 5.82 10.99 -9.20
N THR A 99 6.57 12.09 -9.30
CA THR A 99 6.06 13.45 -9.04
C THR A 99 5.24 14.02 -10.19
N ASP A 100 5.28 13.38 -11.35
CA ASP A 100 4.44 13.79 -12.49
C ASP A 100 3.00 13.36 -12.24
N ALA A 101 2.08 14.32 -12.38
CA ALA A 101 0.66 14.08 -12.17
C ALA A 101 0.11 13.04 -13.16
N LEU A 102 -0.87 12.27 -12.69
CA LEU A 102 -1.68 11.40 -13.53
C LEU A 102 -2.86 12.19 -14.06
N LEU A 103 -2.92 12.40 -15.36
CA LEU A 103 -4.00 13.15 -16.01
C LEU A 103 -5.03 12.19 -16.59
N THR A 104 -6.24 12.21 -16.05
CA THR A 104 -7.39 11.45 -16.56
C THR A 104 -8.25 12.36 -17.43
N THR A 105 -8.51 11.93 -18.67
CA THR A 105 -9.48 12.55 -19.57
C THR A 105 -10.82 11.87 -19.39
N LEU A 106 -11.86 12.65 -19.12
CA LEU A 106 -13.26 12.22 -19.03
C LEU A 106 -13.98 12.65 -20.30
N GLN A 107 -14.72 11.73 -20.89
CA GLN A 107 -15.61 12.01 -22.04
C GLN A 107 -17.00 11.52 -21.72
N ALA A 108 -18.00 12.35 -21.87
CA ALA A 108 -19.41 11.98 -21.79
C ALA A 108 -20.07 12.15 -23.15
N SER A 109 -20.92 11.22 -23.53
CA SER A 109 -21.68 11.30 -24.77
C SER A 109 -23.11 10.81 -24.58
N THR A 110 -24.02 11.46 -25.31
CA THR A 110 -25.41 11.02 -25.52
C THR A 110 -25.61 10.74 -27.02
N GLY A 111 -26.82 10.43 -27.42
CA GLY A 111 -27.11 10.23 -28.86
C GLY A 111 -26.82 11.46 -29.74
N THR A 112 -26.78 12.66 -29.16
CA THR A 112 -26.74 13.94 -29.91
C THR A 112 -25.67 14.92 -29.42
N ALA A 113 -25.04 14.70 -28.27
CA ALA A 113 -24.10 15.64 -27.65
C ALA A 113 -22.90 14.92 -27.05
N GLN A 114 -21.78 15.66 -26.94
CA GLN A 114 -20.55 15.23 -26.31
C GLN A 114 -19.99 16.32 -25.40
N ALA A 115 -19.33 15.92 -24.33
CA ALA A 115 -18.60 16.81 -23.43
C ALA A 115 -17.29 16.14 -23.00
N GLN A 116 -16.31 16.97 -22.64
CA GLN A 116 -15.01 16.52 -22.16
C GLN A 116 -14.59 17.35 -20.94
N ALA A 117 -13.96 16.70 -19.99
CA ALA A 117 -13.27 17.34 -18.87
C ALA A 117 -12.02 16.53 -18.52
N SER A 118 -11.22 17.02 -17.61
CA SER A 118 -10.06 16.29 -17.10
C SER A 118 -9.95 16.44 -15.60
N LEU A 119 -9.29 15.46 -14.96
CA LEU A 119 -8.85 15.54 -13.57
C LEU A 119 -7.38 15.16 -13.50
N SER A 120 -6.68 15.78 -12.56
CA SER A 120 -5.28 15.53 -12.26
C SER A 120 -5.13 14.97 -10.85
N GLN A 121 -4.36 13.89 -10.72
CA GLN A 121 -4.00 13.29 -9.45
C GLN A 121 -2.50 13.47 -9.21
N GLN A 122 -2.15 14.24 -8.19
CA GLN A 122 -0.77 14.52 -7.79
C GLN A 122 -0.36 13.63 -6.61
N LEU A 123 0.87 13.14 -6.60
CA LEU A 123 1.45 12.43 -5.45
C LEU A 123 2.22 13.38 -4.54
N ALA A 124 2.78 14.46 -5.09
CA ALA A 124 3.53 15.45 -4.37
C ALA A 124 2.80 16.81 -4.38
N ALA A 125 2.51 17.33 -3.19
CA ALA A 125 1.99 18.69 -3.06
C ALA A 125 3.03 19.74 -3.49
N PRO A 126 2.61 20.95 -3.91
CA PRO A 126 3.53 22.04 -4.20
C PRO A 126 4.48 22.29 -3.03
N GLY A 127 5.77 22.45 -3.33
CA GLY A 127 6.83 22.69 -2.33
C GLY A 127 7.40 21.45 -1.65
N VAL A 128 6.85 20.26 -1.89
CA VAL A 128 7.49 19.00 -1.49
C VAL A 128 8.80 18.84 -2.27
N THR A 129 9.87 18.50 -1.56
CA THR A 129 11.20 18.30 -2.16
C THR A 129 11.60 16.84 -2.16
N ARG A 130 12.41 16.43 -3.15
CA ARG A 130 12.92 15.07 -3.33
C ARG A 130 14.44 15.08 -3.30
N ARG A 131 15.03 14.19 -2.51
CA ARG A 131 16.48 13.98 -2.44
C ARG A 131 16.80 12.49 -2.58
N GLU A 132 17.62 12.12 -3.54
CA GLU A 132 18.18 10.78 -3.64
C GLU A 132 19.21 10.55 -2.53
N VAL A 133 19.20 9.36 -1.92
CA VAL A 133 20.09 8.99 -0.82
C VAL A 133 20.98 7.82 -1.26
N ARG A 134 22.29 8.05 -1.27
CA ARG A 134 23.34 7.10 -1.61
C ARG A 134 24.54 7.24 -0.65
N GLU A 135 24.27 7.49 0.60
CA GLU A 135 25.27 7.77 1.63
C GLU A 135 25.18 6.74 2.76
N ASP A 136 26.28 6.53 3.47
CA ASP A 136 26.41 5.56 4.56
C ASP A 136 26.04 4.11 4.18
N GLY A 137 26.12 3.77 2.88
CA GLY A 137 25.68 2.47 2.34
C GLY A 137 24.17 2.33 2.22
N LEU A 138 23.39 3.39 2.49
CA LEU A 138 21.94 3.41 2.34
C LEU A 138 21.56 3.73 0.91
N VAL A 139 20.47 3.14 0.46
CA VAL A 139 19.88 3.35 -0.88
C VAL A 139 18.41 3.70 -0.71
N GLY A 140 18.03 4.91 -1.09
CA GLY A 140 16.65 5.35 -0.94
C GLY A 140 16.40 6.74 -1.50
N THR A 141 15.23 7.27 -1.14
CA THR A 141 14.80 8.63 -1.51
C THR A 141 14.12 9.28 -0.31
N LEU A 142 14.56 10.48 0.03
CA LEU A 142 13.95 11.31 1.06
C LEU A 142 13.04 12.37 0.41
N TYR A 143 11.81 12.41 0.88
CA TYR A 143 10.85 13.47 0.56
C TYR A 143 10.61 14.34 1.79
N LEU A 144 10.65 15.65 1.62
CA LEU A 144 10.38 16.61 2.71
C LEU A 144 9.11 17.41 2.40
N PRO A 145 8.27 17.65 3.42
CA PRO A 145 7.12 18.54 3.29
C PRO A 145 7.52 19.96 2.85
N ALA A 146 6.56 20.68 2.30
CA ALA A 146 6.72 22.12 2.08
C ALA A 146 6.87 22.88 3.41
N GLY A 147 7.65 23.96 3.39
CA GLY A 147 7.87 24.82 4.54
C GLY A 147 9.00 24.37 5.44
N ALA A 148 9.27 25.21 6.45
CA ALA A 148 10.31 24.95 7.43
C ALA A 148 9.86 23.89 8.45
N GLY A 149 10.73 22.89 8.73
CA GLY A 149 10.52 21.92 9.81
C GLY A 149 10.60 22.54 11.21
N PRO A 150 10.67 21.70 12.24
CA PRO A 150 10.78 20.24 12.14
C PRO A 150 9.46 19.56 11.79
N HIS A 151 9.54 18.47 11.01
CA HIS A 151 8.40 17.60 10.68
C HIS A 151 8.55 16.25 11.37
N PRO A 152 7.47 15.57 11.78
CA PRO A 152 7.56 14.16 12.18
C PRO A 152 8.02 13.31 10.99
N ALA A 153 8.69 12.19 11.23
CA ALA A 153 9.26 11.38 10.16
C ALA A 153 8.62 10.00 10.05
N VAL A 154 8.67 9.44 8.83
CA VAL A 154 8.27 8.06 8.52
C VAL A 154 9.34 7.43 7.66
N MET A 155 9.83 6.24 8.03
CA MET A 155 10.64 5.39 7.16
C MET A 155 9.74 4.33 6.52
N ILE A 156 9.79 4.25 5.19
CA ILE A 156 8.96 3.36 4.38
C ILE A 156 9.82 2.25 3.82
N VAL A 157 9.38 1.00 3.98
CA VAL A 157 10.03 -0.18 3.40
C VAL A 157 9.05 -0.93 2.52
N ASN A 158 9.53 -1.43 1.39
CA ASN A 158 8.70 -2.14 0.43
C ASN A 158 8.54 -3.63 0.81
N GLY A 159 7.63 -4.32 0.12
CA GLY A 159 7.42 -5.76 0.27
C GLY A 159 8.39 -6.60 -0.55
N SER A 160 7.99 -7.84 -0.90
CA SER A 160 8.80 -8.81 -1.65
C SER A 160 9.10 -8.40 -3.11
N GLY A 161 8.51 -7.34 -3.60
CA GLY A 161 8.88 -6.72 -4.87
C GLY A 161 10.21 -5.96 -4.85
N GLY A 162 10.70 -5.59 -3.68
CA GLY A 162 11.92 -4.79 -3.52
C GLY A 162 11.79 -3.36 -4.05
N GLY A 163 12.92 -2.70 -4.25
CA GLY A 163 12.96 -1.34 -4.79
C GLY A 163 12.60 -0.24 -3.79
N ILE A 164 12.39 0.97 -4.29
CA ILE A 164 12.12 2.17 -3.51
C ILE A 164 10.64 2.55 -3.68
N ASN A 165 9.90 2.68 -2.59
CA ASN A 165 8.49 3.09 -2.63
C ASN A 165 8.37 4.63 -2.62
N GLU A 166 8.81 5.26 -3.69
CA GLU A 166 8.75 6.71 -3.84
C GLU A 166 7.31 7.27 -3.82
N PRO A 167 6.31 6.63 -4.46
CA PRO A 167 4.93 7.14 -4.42
C PRO A 167 4.40 7.29 -2.99
N ARG A 168 4.64 6.31 -2.13
CA ARG A 168 4.21 6.36 -0.72
C ARG A 168 4.92 7.48 0.05
N ALA A 169 6.23 7.64 -0.16
CA ALA A 169 7.00 8.69 0.48
C ALA A 169 6.56 10.09 0.04
N ALA A 170 6.32 10.29 -1.25
CA ALA A 170 5.83 11.56 -1.79
C ALA A 170 4.47 11.95 -1.18
N LEU A 171 3.57 10.98 -1.03
CA LEU A 171 2.25 11.22 -0.44
C LEU A 171 2.33 11.51 1.07
N TYR A 172 3.16 10.79 1.82
CA TYR A 172 3.42 11.11 3.24
C TYR A 172 4.00 12.53 3.40
N ALA A 173 4.95 12.91 2.54
CA ALA A 173 5.52 14.27 2.59
C ALA A 173 4.48 15.35 2.29
N SER A 174 3.56 15.07 1.37
CA SER A 174 2.41 15.95 1.06
C SER A 174 1.44 16.08 2.24
N ARG A 175 1.49 15.18 3.20
CA ARG A 175 0.68 15.17 4.43
C ARG A 175 1.46 15.56 5.69
N GLY A 176 2.66 16.13 5.52
CA GLY A 176 3.41 16.76 6.61
C GLY A 176 4.47 15.91 7.27
N TYR A 177 4.83 14.75 6.70
CA TYR A 177 5.85 13.85 7.24
C TYR A 177 7.13 13.93 6.41
N ALA A 178 8.30 14.07 7.05
CA ALA A 178 9.56 13.78 6.40
C ALA A 178 9.61 12.27 6.12
N ALA A 179 9.61 11.89 4.85
CA ALA A 179 9.35 10.51 4.42
C ALA A 179 10.57 9.91 3.72
N PHE A 180 11.15 8.87 4.30
CA PHE A 180 12.32 8.17 3.77
C PHE A 180 11.91 6.80 3.21
N ALA A 181 11.83 6.70 1.88
CA ALA A 181 11.67 5.42 1.18
C ALA A 181 13.02 4.72 1.11
N LEU A 182 13.24 3.72 1.96
CA LEU A 182 14.49 2.95 2.05
C LEU A 182 14.35 1.63 1.29
N ALA A 183 15.18 1.44 0.26
CA ALA A 183 15.34 0.14 -0.40
C ALA A 183 16.30 -0.73 0.40
N TYR A 184 16.12 -2.04 0.36
CA TYR A 184 17.01 -3.00 1.00
C TYR A 184 17.37 -4.17 0.09
N PHE A 185 16.71 -4.31 -1.05
CA PHE A 185 17.10 -5.17 -2.16
C PHE A 185 16.42 -4.71 -3.47
N LYS A 186 16.85 -5.26 -4.60
CA LYS A 186 16.33 -4.96 -5.94
C LYS A 186 16.30 -3.45 -6.24
N ALA A 187 17.38 -2.77 -5.89
CA ALA A 187 17.65 -1.38 -6.26
C ALA A 187 19.14 -1.26 -6.64
N PRO A 188 19.53 -0.26 -7.44
CA PRO A 188 20.93 -0.09 -7.86
C PRO A 188 21.88 -0.03 -6.66
N GLY A 189 22.89 -0.89 -6.65
CA GLY A 189 23.87 -1.00 -5.56
C GLY A 189 23.51 -1.95 -4.43
N LEU A 190 22.33 -2.59 -4.50
CA LEU A 190 21.88 -3.60 -3.52
C LEU A 190 21.75 -4.98 -4.18
N SER A 191 21.61 -6.03 -3.34
CA SER A 191 21.29 -7.37 -3.78
C SER A 191 20.00 -7.40 -4.61
N PRO A 192 19.90 -8.21 -5.67
CA PRO A 192 18.64 -8.45 -6.36
C PRO A 192 17.62 -9.27 -5.54
N TYR A 193 18.05 -9.85 -4.41
CA TYR A 193 17.28 -10.78 -3.59
C TYR A 193 17.19 -10.34 -2.15
N ILE A 194 16.13 -10.82 -1.46
CA ILE A 194 15.86 -10.48 -0.04
C ILE A 194 16.71 -11.30 0.95
N SER A 195 17.27 -12.43 0.50
CA SER A 195 17.99 -13.40 1.37
C SER A 195 19.12 -12.75 2.15
N ASN A 196 19.24 -13.11 3.43
CA ASN A 196 20.32 -12.70 4.32
C ASN A 196 20.46 -11.18 4.50
N THR A 197 19.34 -10.46 4.56
CA THR A 197 19.33 -9.02 4.79
C THR A 197 19.56 -8.72 6.27
N PRO A 198 20.60 -7.95 6.66
CA PRO A 198 20.87 -7.62 8.06
C PRO A 198 19.90 -6.55 8.56
N LEU A 199 19.30 -6.75 9.75
CA LEU A 199 18.42 -5.77 10.37
C LEU A 199 19.15 -4.47 10.75
N GLU A 200 20.44 -4.54 10.99
CA GLU A 200 21.31 -3.38 11.28
C GLU A 200 21.35 -2.37 10.12
N TYR A 201 21.04 -2.80 8.89
CA TYR A 201 20.88 -1.89 7.75
C TYR A 201 19.74 -0.89 7.99
N PHE A 202 18.61 -1.37 8.52
CA PHE A 202 17.45 -0.52 8.81
C PHE A 202 17.68 0.34 10.06
N GLU A 203 18.37 -0.18 11.06
CA GLU A 203 18.79 0.62 12.22
C GLU A 203 19.63 1.82 11.78
N LYS A 204 20.59 1.59 10.89
CA LYS A 204 21.38 2.67 10.28
C LYS A 204 20.50 3.68 9.54
N GLY A 205 19.46 3.19 8.82
CA GLY A 205 18.46 4.04 8.16
C GLY A 205 17.71 4.93 9.15
N LEU A 206 17.24 4.37 10.27
CA LEU A 206 16.57 5.11 11.34
C LEU A 206 17.49 6.20 11.95
N GLN A 207 18.75 5.86 12.22
CA GLN A 207 19.74 6.80 12.76
C GLN A 207 20.08 7.91 11.77
N TRP A 208 20.24 7.54 10.48
CA TRP A 208 20.49 8.50 9.41
C TRP A 208 19.33 9.49 9.28
N LEU A 209 18.10 8.99 9.27
CA LEU A 209 16.89 9.82 9.15
C LEU A 209 16.81 10.82 10.31
N ARG A 210 17.04 10.38 11.55
CA ARG A 210 17.08 11.29 12.72
C ARG A 210 18.12 12.38 12.60
N ARG A 211 19.34 12.01 12.23
CA ARG A 211 20.43 13.01 12.09
C ARG A 211 20.15 14.02 10.98
N THR A 212 19.54 13.55 9.88
CA THR A 212 19.34 14.37 8.68
C THR A 212 18.17 15.32 8.83
N VAL A 213 17.02 14.86 9.34
CA VAL A 213 15.81 15.68 9.38
C VAL A 213 15.50 16.26 10.76
N GLN A 214 16.13 15.76 11.84
CA GLN A 214 15.85 16.18 13.21
C GLN A 214 14.34 16.26 13.46
N PRO A 215 13.64 15.11 13.47
CA PRO A 215 12.19 15.08 13.40
C PRO A 215 11.52 15.73 14.61
N ALA A 216 10.36 16.36 14.38
CA ALA A 216 9.55 16.93 15.44
C ALA A 216 9.29 15.88 16.53
N HIS A 217 9.51 16.27 17.80
CA HIS A 217 9.34 15.41 18.99
C HIS A 217 10.15 14.10 18.95
N ASP A 218 11.25 14.06 18.19
CA ASP A 218 12.00 12.85 17.89
C ASP A 218 11.12 11.70 17.36
N PHE A 219 10.06 12.04 16.62
CA PHE A 219 9.08 11.08 16.13
C PHE A 219 9.52 10.45 14.80
N VAL A 220 9.74 9.13 14.83
CA VAL A 220 9.99 8.33 13.63
C VAL A 220 9.08 7.12 13.62
N ALA A 221 8.12 7.07 12.71
CA ALA A 221 7.29 5.90 12.46
C ALA A 221 7.89 5.00 11.38
N LEU A 222 7.47 3.74 11.39
CA LEU A 222 7.72 2.78 10.32
C LEU A 222 6.43 2.49 9.55
N SER A 223 6.52 2.40 8.23
CA SER A 223 5.41 1.98 7.36
C SER A 223 5.91 0.94 6.37
N GLY A 224 5.23 -0.20 6.31
CA GLY A 224 5.62 -1.29 5.41
C GLY A 224 4.44 -2.14 4.99
N GLN A 225 4.54 -2.75 3.79
CA GLN A 225 3.51 -3.58 3.20
C GLN A 225 4.02 -4.99 2.95
N SER A 226 3.19 -6.01 3.23
CA SER A 226 3.51 -7.41 2.95
C SER A 226 4.77 -7.83 3.71
N ARG A 227 5.82 -8.26 3.03
CA ARG A 227 7.14 -8.50 3.63
C ARG A 227 7.65 -7.26 4.40
N GLY A 228 7.35 -6.06 3.90
CA GLY A 228 7.61 -4.81 4.62
C GLY A 228 6.74 -4.65 5.86
N GLY A 229 5.51 -5.17 5.87
CA GLY A 229 4.63 -5.23 7.04
C GLY A 229 5.17 -6.15 8.14
N GLU A 230 5.68 -7.34 7.78
CA GLU A 230 6.47 -8.20 8.67
C GLU A 230 7.66 -7.45 9.25
N LEU A 231 8.44 -6.83 8.36
CA LEU A 231 9.68 -6.13 8.71
C LEU A 231 9.45 -4.99 9.70
N VAL A 232 8.43 -4.15 9.50
CA VAL A 232 8.19 -3.01 10.42
C VAL A 232 7.79 -3.46 11.82
N LEU A 233 7.05 -4.56 11.96
CA LEU A 233 6.78 -5.16 13.28
C LEU A 233 8.08 -5.71 13.91
N LEU A 234 8.91 -6.38 13.12
CA LEU A 234 10.19 -6.92 13.56
C LEU A 234 11.17 -5.81 13.98
N LEU A 235 11.28 -4.74 13.20
CA LEU A 235 12.13 -3.58 13.52
C LEU A 235 11.61 -2.83 14.75
N GLY A 236 10.30 -2.64 14.85
CA GLY A 236 9.68 -2.03 16.04
C GLY A 236 9.95 -2.81 17.32
N ALA A 237 9.99 -4.14 17.24
CA ALA A 237 10.33 -5.01 18.36
C ALA A 237 11.84 -5.06 18.67
N THR A 238 12.70 -5.02 17.63
CA THR A 238 14.15 -5.16 17.75
C THR A 238 14.81 -3.84 18.15
N PHE A 239 14.41 -2.73 17.56
CA PHE A 239 14.96 -1.39 17.78
C PHE A 239 13.92 -0.46 18.43
N ALA A 240 13.22 -0.98 19.45
CA ALA A 240 12.06 -0.35 20.08
C ALA A 240 12.29 1.11 20.52
N GLN A 241 13.50 1.42 21.02
CA GLN A 241 13.87 2.78 21.45
C GLN A 241 13.96 3.78 20.28
N GLN A 242 14.09 3.30 19.06
CA GLN A 242 14.26 4.12 17.86
C GLN A 242 12.96 4.27 17.03
N VAL A 243 11.88 3.59 17.41
CA VAL A 243 10.63 3.54 16.66
C VAL A 243 9.50 4.11 17.49
N SER A 244 8.86 5.18 16.99
CA SER A 244 7.78 5.88 17.69
C SER A 244 6.41 5.30 17.41
N ALA A 245 6.19 4.69 16.24
CA ALA A 245 4.94 4.03 15.85
C ALA A 245 5.18 3.05 14.71
N VAL A 246 4.32 2.05 14.56
CA VAL A 246 4.42 1.02 13.51
C VAL A 246 3.12 0.93 12.74
N VAL A 247 3.20 0.98 11.40
CA VAL A 247 2.09 0.78 10.46
C VAL A 247 2.39 -0.41 9.57
N GLY A 248 1.72 -1.53 9.80
CA GLY A 248 1.86 -2.76 9.01
C GLY A 248 0.66 -2.97 8.07
N TYR A 249 0.89 -2.85 6.76
CA TYR A 249 -0.09 -3.23 5.74
C TYR A 249 0.06 -4.71 5.41
N VAL A 250 -1.01 -5.46 5.50
CA VAL A 250 -1.08 -6.91 5.29
C VAL A 250 0.14 -7.62 5.88
N PRO A 251 0.40 -7.42 7.20
CA PRO A 251 1.62 -7.88 7.85
C PRO A 251 1.61 -9.37 8.12
N SER A 252 2.74 -9.90 8.58
CA SER A 252 2.84 -11.22 9.21
C SER A 252 3.11 -11.10 10.71
N ALA A 253 2.61 -12.08 11.47
CA ALA A 253 2.94 -12.28 12.89
C ALA A 253 4.27 -13.03 13.08
N PHE A 254 4.87 -13.53 12.01
CA PHE A 254 6.02 -14.42 12.01
C PHE A 254 7.12 -13.92 11.10
N VAL A 255 8.36 -14.30 11.44
CA VAL A 255 9.48 -14.23 10.52
C VAL A 255 9.31 -15.32 9.46
N HIS A 256 9.33 -14.92 8.18
CA HIS A 256 9.27 -15.83 7.05
C HIS A 256 10.65 -16.02 6.40
N SER A 257 10.82 -17.14 5.69
CA SER A 257 11.94 -17.42 4.80
C SER A 257 11.93 -16.50 3.57
N GLY A 258 12.95 -16.57 2.73
CA GLY A 258 13.08 -15.74 1.53
C GLY A 258 11.93 -15.89 0.54
N GLN A 259 11.30 -17.07 0.49
CA GLN A 259 10.16 -17.38 -0.38
C GLN A 259 10.44 -17.05 -1.85
N ASN A 260 9.49 -16.42 -2.55
CA ASN A 260 9.61 -16.07 -3.97
C ASN A 260 10.64 -14.95 -4.27
N ALA A 261 11.09 -14.22 -3.26
CA ALA A 261 12.09 -13.16 -3.38
C ALA A 261 13.50 -13.61 -3.00
N CYS A 262 13.69 -14.91 -2.73
CA CYS A 262 14.97 -15.48 -2.32
C CYS A 262 16.03 -15.45 -3.42
N ASP A 263 17.28 -15.45 -2.99
CA ASP A 263 18.39 -15.86 -3.83
C ASP A 263 18.21 -17.35 -4.19
N PRO A 264 18.19 -17.72 -5.48
CA PRO A 264 18.06 -19.12 -5.89
C PRO A 264 19.13 -20.04 -5.31
N GLN A 265 20.31 -19.53 -4.98
CA GLN A 265 21.39 -20.30 -4.35
C GLN A 265 21.13 -20.55 -2.86
N VAL A 266 20.41 -19.64 -2.20
CA VAL A 266 20.01 -19.79 -0.79
C VAL A 266 18.74 -20.63 -0.68
N GLY A 267 17.84 -20.51 -1.65
CA GLY A 267 16.56 -21.22 -1.70
C GLY A 267 15.43 -20.51 -0.98
N ARG A 268 14.20 -20.89 -1.35
CA ARG A 268 12.99 -20.22 -0.83
C ARG A 268 12.73 -20.47 0.66
N GLU A 269 13.32 -21.49 1.26
CA GLU A 269 13.26 -21.81 2.69
C GLU A 269 14.49 -21.29 3.45
N GLY A 270 15.41 -20.63 2.76
CA GLY A 270 16.57 -20.00 3.39
C GLY A 270 16.20 -18.73 4.17
N PRO A 271 17.12 -18.23 5.02
CA PRO A 271 16.86 -17.10 5.88
C PRO A 271 16.68 -15.80 5.11
N THR A 272 15.75 -14.98 5.60
CA THR A 272 15.53 -13.60 5.10
C THR A 272 16.34 -12.59 5.89
N TRP A 273 16.23 -12.62 7.22
CA TRP A 273 16.77 -11.61 8.11
C TRP A 273 17.95 -12.13 8.94
N LEU A 274 18.96 -11.30 9.08
CA LEU A 274 20.07 -11.51 10.00
C LEU A 274 20.03 -10.47 11.11
N LEU A 275 20.46 -10.87 12.31
CA LEU A 275 20.74 -9.97 13.45
C LEU A 275 22.06 -10.38 14.08
N GLY A 276 23.00 -9.44 14.18
CA GLY A 276 24.35 -9.73 14.64
C GLY A 276 25.06 -10.78 13.77
N GLY A 277 24.78 -10.78 12.45
CA GLY A 277 25.32 -11.73 11.49
C GLY A 277 24.73 -13.15 11.56
N LYS A 278 23.73 -13.38 12.42
CA LYS A 278 23.08 -14.69 12.59
C LYS A 278 21.67 -14.67 11.98
N PRO A 279 21.27 -15.74 11.27
CA PRO A 279 19.91 -15.86 10.77
C PRO A 279 18.87 -15.86 11.90
N LEU A 280 17.78 -15.12 11.70
CA LEU A 280 16.61 -15.23 12.54
C LEU A 280 15.84 -16.50 12.18
N THR A 281 15.36 -17.20 13.20
CA THR A 281 14.47 -18.35 13.02
C THR A 281 13.20 -17.92 12.32
N HIS A 282 12.82 -18.64 11.27
CA HIS A 282 11.60 -18.39 10.52
C HIS A 282 10.63 -19.56 10.59
N ILE A 283 9.38 -19.33 10.22
CA ILE A 283 8.29 -20.29 10.44
C ILE A 283 8.44 -21.62 9.66
N TRP A 284 9.25 -21.64 8.60
CA TRP A 284 9.55 -22.86 7.82
C TRP A 284 10.63 -23.72 8.44
N GLU A 285 11.45 -23.16 9.34
CA GLU A 285 12.57 -23.87 9.96
C GLU A 285 12.09 -24.94 10.95
N ASN A 286 12.49 -26.17 10.68
CA ASN A 286 12.06 -27.34 11.49
C ASN A 286 10.54 -27.42 11.70
N ASN A 287 9.76 -27.02 10.71
CA ASN A 287 8.31 -27.06 10.72
C ASN A 287 7.82 -28.40 10.13
N ARG A 288 7.11 -29.18 10.92
CA ARG A 288 6.64 -30.53 10.59
C ARG A 288 5.45 -30.54 9.63
N THR A 289 4.76 -29.43 9.46
CA THR A 289 3.53 -29.34 8.68
C THR A 289 3.65 -28.44 7.45
N ALA A 290 4.69 -27.61 7.40
CA ALA A 290 4.89 -26.66 6.30
C ALA A 290 5.07 -27.40 4.97
N SER A 291 4.32 -26.97 3.96
CA SER A 291 4.35 -27.57 2.62
C SER A 291 4.07 -26.50 1.55
N TRP A 292 4.89 -26.51 0.50
CA TRP A 292 4.67 -25.69 -0.67
C TRP A 292 3.67 -26.30 -1.66
N ALA A 293 3.32 -27.59 -1.53
CA ALA A 293 2.46 -28.29 -2.46
C ALA A 293 1.12 -27.57 -2.73
N PRO A 294 0.39 -27.02 -1.72
CA PRO A 294 -0.86 -26.33 -1.99
C PRO A 294 -0.72 -25.09 -2.89
N PHE A 295 0.46 -24.50 -2.92
CA PHE A 295 0.78 -23.40 -3.82
C PHE A 295 1.33 -23.92 -5.17
N ASP A 296 2.32 -24.79 -5.13
CA ASP A 296 3.03 -25.27 -6.34
C ASP A 296 2.13 -26.09 -7.26
N GLU A 297 1.29 -26.95 -6.70
CA GLU A 297 0.40 -27.89 -7.40
C GLU A 297 -1.03 -27.36 -7.50
N GLY A 298 -1.33 -26.23 -6.86
CA GLY A 298 -2.63 -25.60 -6.90
C GLY A 298 -3.01 -25.03 -8.26
N PRO A 299 -4.30 -24.66 -8.46
CA PRO A 299 -4.74 -24.07 -9.72
C PRO A 299 -4.13 -22.68 -9.95
N SER A 300 -3.88 -22.34 -11.22
CA SER A 300 -3.48 -21.00 -11.64
C SER A 300 -4.71 -20.09 -11.77
N PRO A 301 -4.65 -18.81 -11.35
CA PRO A 301 -3.50 -18.17 -10.71
C PRO A 301 -3.27 -18.71 -9.30
N HIS A 302 -2.01 -18.94 -8.94
CA HIS A 302 -1.64 -19.56 -7.67
C HIS A 302 -1.91 -18.63 -6.48
N ARG A 303 -2.42 -19.19 -5.39
CA ARG A 303 -2.58 -18.50 -4.10
C ARG A 303 -1.51 -18.96 -3.12
N HIS A 304 -0.56 -18.09 -2.86
CA HIS A 304 0.58 -18.35 -1.97
C HIS A 304 0.13 -18.60 -0.51
N GLU A 305 -0.94 -17.97 -0.10
CA GLU A 305 -1.59 -18.11 1.20
C GLU A 305 -1.88 -19.58 1.57
N ARG A 306 -2.18 -20.43 0.59
CA ARG A 306 -2.46 -21.86 0.84
C ARG A 306 -1.26 -22.60 1.42
N ALA A 307 -0.06 -22.31 0.96
CA ALA A 307 1.16 -22.84 1.55
C ALA A 307 1.43 -22.26 2.94
N MET A 308 1.22 -20.96 3.12
CA MET A 308 1.44 -20.28 4.41
C MET A 308 0.57 -20.86 5.52
N ARG A 309 -0.68 -21.22 5.24
CA ARG A 309 -1.58 -21.85 6.22
C ARG A 309 -1.09 -23.21 6.72
N THR A 310 -0.35 -23.97 5.91
CA THR A 310 0.19 -25.27 6.34
C THR A 310 1.19 -25.10 7.48
N ALA A 311 1.98 -24.05 7.44
CA ALA A 311 2.99 -23.77 8.46
C ALA A 311 2.39 -23.42 9.83
N LEU A 312 1.16 -22.92 9.89
CA LEU A 312 0.48 -22.55 11.14
C LEU A 312 0.04 -23.75 11.99
N ARG A 313 0.08 -24.96 11.46
CA ARG A 313 -0.36 -26.18 12.17
C ARG A 313 0.69 -26.73 13.15
N ASP A 314 1.94 -26.32 13.01
CA ASP A 314 3.01 -26.70 13.95
C ASP A 314 3.19 -25.62 15.02
N ALA A 315 2.58 -25.85 16.20
CA ALA A 315 2.59 -24.90 17.30
C ALA A 315 4.00 -24.55 17.82
N GLU A 316 4.95 -25.49 17.73
CA GLU A 316 6.33 -25.24 18.15
C GLU A 316 7.06 -24.32 17.16
N ALA A 317 6.88 -24.54 15.85
CA ALA A 317 7.43 -23.69 14.83
C ALA A 317 6.83 -22.28 14.88
N VAL A 318 5.52 -22.18 15.09
CA VAL A 318 4.79 -20.93 15.33
C VAL A 318 5.39 -20.15 16.50
N ALA A 319 5.60 -20.82 17.64
CA ALA A 319 6.17 -20.17 18.83
C ALA A 319 7.60 -19.67 18.60
N ARG A 320 8.44 -20.45 17.90
CA ARG A 320 9.84 -20.07 17.64
C ARG A 320 9.98 -18.90 16.66
N ALA A 321 9.12 -18.82 15.66
CA ALA A 321 9.21 -17.83 14.59
C ALA A 321 8.41 -16.56 14.85
N ARG A 322 7.65 -16.50 15.93
CA ARG A 322 6.79 -15.36 16.26
C ARG A 322 7.63 -14.09 16.44
N ILE A 323 7.21 -13.01 15.81
CA ILE A 323 7.77 -11.69 16.06
C ILE A 323 7.43 -11.25 17.48
N PRO A 324 8.39 -10.83 18.31
CA PRO A 324 8.15 -10.46 19.71
C PRO A 324 7.53 -9.05 19.81
N VAL A 325 6.30 -8.89 19.29
CA VAL A 325 5.61 -7.59 19.18
C VAL A 325 5.37 -6.93 20.54
N GLU A 326 5.37 -7.68 21.63
CA GLU A 326 5.31 -7.19 23.01
C GLU A 326 6.49 -6.29 23.42
N ARG A 327 7.55 -6.27 22.61
CA ARG A 327 8.71 -5.38 22.82
C ARG A 327 8.54 -4.01 22.17
N ILE A 328 7.54 -3.84 21.30
CA ILE A 328 7.27 -2.55 20.65
C ILE A 328 6.90 -1.51 21.72
N GLN A 329 7.48 -0.31 21.62
CA GLN A 329 7.30 0.76 22.61
C GLN A 329 6.54 1.95 22.06
N GLY A 330 5.61 1.72 21.15
CA GLY A 330 4.77 2.75 20.54
C GLY A 330 3.46 2.20 20.03
N PRO A 331 2.59 3.06 19.52
CA PRO A 331 1.34 2.65 18.88
C PRO A 331 1.58 1.72 17.69
N VAL A 332 0.65 0.79 17.46
CA VAL A 332 0.69 -0.19 16.37
C VAL A 332 -0.60 -0.13 15.57
N MET A 333 -0.48 0.00 14.25
CA MET A 333 -1.61 -0.10 13.33
C MET A 333 -1.42 -1.30 12.41
N LEU A 334 -2.44 -2.13 12.33
CA LEU A 334 -2.51 -3.31 11.47
C LEU A 334 -3.63 -3.10 10.44
N LEU A 335 -3.31 -3.34 9.19
CA LEU A 335 -4.25 -3.25 8.08
C LEU A 335 -4.21 -4.57 7.35
N SER A 336 -5.32 -5.32 7.32
CA SER A 336 -5.35 -6.67 6.75
C SER A 336 -6.58 -6.87 5.87
N ALA A 337 -6.62 -7.99 5.17
CA ALA A 337 -7.65 -8.30 4.19
C ALA A 337 -8.09 -9.75 4.30
N THR A 338 -9.42 -10.00 4.32
CA THR A 338 -9.96 -11.34 4.58
C THR A 338 -9.81 -12.31 3.41
N ASP A 339 -9.67 -11.81 2.16
CA ASP A 339 -9.39 -12.62 0.97
C ASP A 339 -7.95 -12.46 0.45
N ASP A 340 -7.01 -12.26 1.37
CA ASP A 340 -5.59 -12.15 1.04
C ASP A 340 -5.07 -13.45 0.42
N GLY A 341 -4.64 -13.38 -0.85
CA GLY A 341 -4.12 -14.53 -1.61
C GLY A 341 -2.62 -14.78 -1.44
N SER A 342 -1.89 -13.87 -0.79
CA SER A 342 -0.44 -14.00 -0.58
C SER A 342 -0.12 -14.71 0.73
N TRP A 343 -0.75 -14.30 1.81
CA TRP A 343 -0.70 -14.97 3.11
C TRP A 343 -1.92 -14.58 3.97
N PRO A 344 -2.24 -15.29 5.05
CA PRO A 344 -3.46 -15.03 5.81
C PRO A 344 -3.30 -13.79 6.73
N SER A 345 -3.22 -12.59 6.13
CA SER A 345 -2.92 -11.35 6.86
C SER A 345 -3.93 -11.02 7.97
N SER A 346 -5.22 -11.36 7.79
CA SER A 346 -6.23 -11.20 8.84
C SER A 346 -5.91 -12.07 10.06
N VAL A 347 -5.55 -13.34 9.84
CA VAL A 347 -5.16 -14.25 10.92
C VAL A 347 -3.89 -13.75 11.61
N TYR A 348 -2.91 -13.33 10.84
CA TYR A 348 -1.65 -12.79 11.39
C TYR A 348 -1.88 -11.51 12.19
N SER A 349 -2.68 -10.60 11.68
CA SER A 349 -3.02 -9.35 12.40
C SER A 349 -3.78 -9.61 13.68
N GLN A 350 -4.71 -10.59 13.67
CA GLN A 350 -5.39 -11.03 14.87
C GLN A 350 -4.40 -11.56 15.93
N MET A 351 -3.46 -12.41 15.52
CA MET A 351 -2.44 -12.96 16.44
C MET A 351 -1.57 -11.86 17.06
N VAL A 352 -1.18 -10.85 16.27
CA VAL A 352 -0.43 -9.68 16.77
C VAL A 352 -1.27 -8.90 17.76
N ARG A 353 -2.50 -8.54 17.41
CA ARG A 353 -3.43 -7.81 18.29
C ARG A 353 -3.68 -8.56 19.60
N ASP A 354 -3.95 -9.85 19.53
CA ASP A 354 -4.25 -10.67 20.70
C ASP A 354 -3.03 -10.76 21.62
N LYS A 355 -1.81 -10.84 21.07
CA LYS A 355 -0.58 -10.80 21.88
C LYS A 355 -0.37 -9.46 22.55
N LEU A 356 -0.60 -8.35 21.85
CA LEU A 356 -0.51 -7.01 22.43
C LEU A 356 -1.56 -6.81 23.54
N ALA A 357 -2.78 -7.34 23.37
CA ALA A 357 -3.81 -7.30 24.39
C ALA A 357 -3.45 -8.17 25.60
N GLU A 358 -2.93 -9.39 25.39
CA GLU A 358 -2.46 -10.29 26.45
C GLU A 358 -1.44 -9.62 27.38
N VAL A 359 -0.49 -8.88 26.82
CA VAL A 359 0.55 -8.18 27.61
C VAL A 359 0.12 -6.78 28.08
N GLN A 360 -1.13 -6.40 27.83
CA GLN A 360 -1.66 -5.07 28.19
C GLN A 360 -0.77 -3.94 27.62
N HIS A 361 -0.50 -4.02 26.30
CA HIS A 361 0.33 -3.04 25.64
C HIS A 361 -0.12 -1.60 25.95
N PRO A 362 0.78 -0.71 26.43
CA PRO A 362 0.38 0.58 26.99
C PRO A 362 0.03 1.64 25.96
N HIS A 363 0.17 1.35 24.67
CA HIS A 363 -0.07 2.28 23.58
C HIS A 363 -1.27 1.86 22.74
N ASP A 364 -1.77 2.78 21.88
CA ASP A 364 -2.88 2.54 20.96
C ASP A 364 -2.58 1.39 20.00
N VAL A 365 -3.50 0.45 19.88
CA VAL A 365 -3.43 -0.67 18.94
C VAL A 365 -4.68 -0.63 18.08
N GLN A 366 -4.49 -0.37 16.81
CA GLN A 366 -5.59 -0.32 15.84
C GLN A 366 -5.48 -1.45 14.83
N TRP A 367 -6.62 -2.02 14.48
CA TRP A 367 -6.71 -3.04 13.44
C TRP A 367 -7.91 -2.75 12.54
N LEU A 368 -7.64 -2.54 11.26
CA LEU A 368 -8.64 -2.49 10.20
C LEU A 368 -8.49 -3.75 9.34
N ASP A 369 -9.53 -4.59 9.37
CA ASP A 369 -9.59 -5.81 8.58
C ASP A 369 -10.64 -5.65 7.47
N PHE A 370 -10.18 -5.63 6.22
CA PHE A 370 -11.03 -5.31 5.08
C PHE A 370 -11.67 -6.57 4.50
N GLU A 371 -12.98 -6.66 4.66
CA GLU A 371 -13.75 -7.79 4.19
C GLU A 371 -13.68 -7.89 2.66
N ARG A 372 -13.44 -9.10 2.14
CA ARG A 372 -13.31 -9.44 0.72
C ARG A 372 -12.23 -8.69 -0.06
N ALA A 373 -11.44 -7.86 0.59
CA ALA A 373 -10.25 -7.27 -0.02
C ALA A 373 -9.09 -8.28 -0.07
N GLY A 374 -8.17 -8.06 -0.99
CA GLY A 374 -6.97 -8.89 -1.17
C GLY A 374 -5.70 -8.25 -0.60
N HIS A 375 -4.56 -8.86 -0.94
CA HIS A 375 -3.24 -8.47 -0.46
C HIS A 375 -2.79 -7.07 -0.90
N ALA A 376 -3.29 -6.59 -2.04
CA ALA A 376 -2.87 -5.31 -2.62
C ALA A 376 -3.67 -4.15 -2.00
N ILE A 377 -3.35 -3.77 -0.77
CA ILE A 377 -3.81 -2.51 -0.17
C ILE A 377 -2.75 -1.46 -0.51
N LEU A 378 -3.02 -0.61 -1.51
CA LEU A 378 -2.03 0.27 -2.12
C LEU A 378 -2.32 1.75 -1.84
N PHE A 379 -2.98 2.42 -2.77
CA PHE A 379 -3.23 3.85 -2.74
C PHE A 379 -4.70 4.16 -2.98
N PRO A 380 -5.24 5.23 -2.37
CA PRO A 380 -6.55 5.72 -2.71
C PRO A 380 -6.64 6.05 -4.21
N TYR A 381 -7.74 5.66 -4.83
CA TYR A 381 -8.12 6.09 -6.17
C TYR A 381 -7.10 5.77 -7.27
N VAL A 382 -6.52 4.57 -7.20
CA VAL A 382 -5.75 3.94 -8.28
C VAL A 382 -6.52 2.76 -8.84
N PRO A 383 -6.22 2.29 -10.07
CA PRO A 383 -6.80 1.06 -10.60
C PRO A 383 -6.49 -0.17 -9.75
N THR A 384 -7.53 -0.98 -9.50
CA THR A 384 -7.46 -2.20 -8.69
C THR A 384 -7.83 -3.46 -9.48
N THR A 385 -7.87 -3.37 -10.81
CA THR A 385 -8.38 -4.42 -11.69
C THR A 385 -7.38 -5.53 -12.00
N GLN A 386 -6.07 -5.27 -11.83
CA GLN A 386 -4.99 -6.20 -12.17
C GLN A 386 -4.69 -7.13 -10.98
N LEU A 387 -5.58 -8.10 -10.74
CA LEU A 387 -5.51 -9.02 -9.58
C LEU A 387 -4.52 -10.15 -9.78
N VAL A 388 -4.18 -10.50 -11.02
CA VAL A 388 -3.27 -11.59 -11.39
C VAL A 388 -1.97 -10.99 -11.90
N TYR A 389 -0.84 -11.55 -11.45
CA TYR A 389 0.47 -11.04 -11.79
C TYR A 389 1.55 -12.10 -11.76
N ALA A 390 2.65 -11.87 -12.49
CA ALA A 390 3.89 -12.57 -12.28
C ALA A 390 4.69 -11.90 -11.16
N HIS A 391 5.13 -12.68 -10.16
CA HIS A 391 5.93 -12.14 -9.06
C HIS A 391 7.20 -11.48 -9.59
N PRO A 392 7.55 -10.24 -9.17
CA PRO A 392 8.63 -9.47 -9.80
C PRO A 392 10.03 -10.05 -9.64
N VAL A 393 10.24 -11.02 -8.74
CA VAL A 393 11.51 -11.73 -8.58
C VAL A 393 11.45 -13.13 -9.18
N SER A 394 10.45 -13.96 -8.82
CA SER A 394 10.37 -15.36 -9.26
C SER A 394 9.65 -15.58 -10.60
N GLY A 395 8.85 -14.62 -11.04
CA GLY A 395 8.04 -14.72 -12.27
C GLY A 395 6.79 -15.62 -12.17
N LYS A 396 6.53 -16.27 -11.03
CA LYS A 396 5.38 -17.18 -10.88
C LYS A 396 4.05 -16.44 -10.93
N VAL A 397 3.13 -16.92 -11.78
CA VAL A 397 1.78 -16.33 -11.94
C VAL A 397 0.93 -16.59 -10.71
N SER A 398 0.58 -15.53 -10.02
CA SER A 398 -0.08 -15.55 -8.71
C SER A 398 -1.24 -14.54 -8.65
N THR A 399 -2.06 -14.65 -7.64
CA THR A 399 -3.06 -13.63 -7.32
C THR A 399 -2.94 -13.20 -5.87
N GLY A 400 -3.11 -11.89 -5.65
CA GLY A 400 -3.26 -11.31 -4.32
C GLY A 400 -4.64 -11.50 -3.71
N GLY A 401 -5.59 -12.05 -4.46
CA GLY A 401 -6.98 -12.18 -4.01
C GLY A 401 -7.76 -10.87 -4.06
N GLY A 402 -8.94 -10.87 -3.44
CA GLY A 402 -9.85 -9.74 -3.43
C GLY A 402 -10.63 -9.57 -4.74
N ASN A 403 -11.33 -8.47 -4.83
CA ASN A 403 -11.97 -8.00 -6.04
C ASN A 403 -11.75 -6.49 -6.21
N PRO A 404 -11.92 -5.92 -7.40
CA PRO A 404 -11.57 -4.52 -7.66
C PRO A 404 -12.28 -3.51 -6.75
N ALA A 405 -13.56 -3.67 -6.47
CA ALA A 405 -14.34 -2.73 -5.67
C ALA A 405 -13.94 -2.75 -4.18
N ASP A 406 -13.83 -3.95 -3.59
CA ASP A 406 -13.44 -4.08 -2.18
C ASP A 406 -11.96 -3.68 -1.98
N ASN A 407 -11.07 -3.95 -2.95
CA ASN A 407 -9.69 -3.45 -2.93
C ASN A 407 -9.64 -1.92 -2.99
N ALA A 408 -10.43 -1.28 -3.85
CA ALA A 408 -10.49 0.18 -3.95
C ALA A 408 -11.01 0.84 -2.67
N HIS A 409 -12.01 0.22 -2.02
CA HIS A 409 -12.49 0.65 -0.71
C HIS A 409 -11.40 0.52 0.36
N ALA A 410 -10.71 -0.63 0.40
CA ALA A 410 -9.60 -0.86 1.33
C ALA A 410 -8.47 0.15 1.14
N ASP A 411 -8.11 0.48 -0.11
CA ASP A 411 -7.10 1.48 -0.43
C ASP A 411 -7.44 2.86 0.15
N ALA A 412 -8.67 3.35 -0.06
CA ALA A 412 -9.09 4.65 0.42
C ALA A 412 -9.21 4.69 1.95
N ALA A 413 -9.89 3.70 2.54
CA ALA A 413 -10.15 3.64 3.97
C ALA A 413 -8.87 3.40 4.79
N SER A 414 -7.95 2.57 4.30
CA SER A 414 -6.67 2.30 4.95
C SER A 414 -5.82 3.56 5.05
N TRP A 415 -5.68 4.31 3.97
CA TRP A 415 -4.88 5.54 3.95
C TRP A 415 -5.44 6.59 4.90
N GLN A 416 -6.76 6.81 4.88
CA GLN A 416 -7.41 7.73 5.81
C GLN A 416 -7.18 7.31 7.27
N GLY A 417 -7.33 6.01 7.57
CA GLY A 417 -7.07 5.47 8.90
C GLY A 417 -5.62 5.67 9.36
N VAL A 418 -4.65 5.46 8.46
CA VAL A 418 -3.22 5.66 8.74
C VAL A 418 -2.90 7.11 9.07
N LEU A 419 -3.44 8.07 8.32
CA LEU A 419 -3.21 9.49 8.61
C LEU A 419 -3.75 9.87 9.99
N GLN A 420 -4.96 9.43 10.33
CA GLN A 420 -5.56 9.67 11.64
C GLN A 420 -4.77 8.99 12.78
N PHE A 421 -4.31 7.77 12.55
CA PHE A 421 -3.48 7.03 13.52
C PHE A 421 -2.16 7.75 13.78
N LEU A 422 -1.43 8.17 12.74
CA LEU A 422 -0.15 8.85 12.87
C LEU A 422 -0.32 10.23 13.51
N GLU A 423 -1.38 10.97 13.20
CA GLU A 423 -1.67 12.26 13.86
C GLU A 423 -1.81 12.09 15.38
N ARG A 424 -2.58 11.07 15.82
CA ARG A 424 -2.69 10.76 17.24
C ARG A 424 -1.38 10.30 17.86
N ALA A 425 -0.60 9.49 17.15
CA ALA A 425 0.69 9.01 17.62
C ALA A 425 1.69 10.16 17.82
N VAL A 426 1.74 11.12 16.89
CA VAL A 426 2.57 12.33 17.01
C VAL A 426 2.12 13.17 18.19
N ALA A 427 0.82 13.40 18.35
CA ALA A 427 0.28 14.17 19.46
C ALA A 427 0.58 13.53 20.83
N ALA A 428 0.46 12.21 20.94
CA ALA A 428 0.81 11.47 22.16
C ALA A 428 2.31 11.58 22.49
N LYS A 429 3.19 11.50 21.50
CA LYS A 429 4.65 11.68 21.68
C LYS A 429 4.99 13.10 22.12
N ALA A 430 4.33 14.10 21.54
CA ALA A 430 4.49 15.52 21.91
C ALA A 430 4.06 15.77 23.35
N GLY A 431 2.92 15.21 23.78
CA GLY A 431 2.41 15.34 25.15
C GLY A 431 3.30 14.67 26.20
N ALA A 432 3.91 13.55 25.87
CA ALA A 432 4.85 12.84 26.76
C ALA A 432 6.21 13.57 26.95
N ALA A 433 6.55 14.50 26.05
CA ALA A 433 7.78 15.30 26.12
C ALA A 433 7.62 16.62 26.91
N GLN A 434 6.39 16.96 27.35
CA GLN A 434 6.17 18.12 28.23
C GLN A 434 6.34 17.69 29.69
N PRO A 435 7.19 18.35 30.48
CA PRO A 435 7.47 18.02 31.89
C PRO A 435 6.28 18.27 32.80
#